data_7125f21845802b4cc0a917188bde65b5
#
_entry.id   7125f21845802b4cc0a917188bde65b5
#
_cell.length_a   1.000
_cell.length_b   1.000
_cell.length_c   1.000
_cell.angle_alpha   90.00
_cell.angle_beta   90.00
_cell.angle_gamma   90.00
#
_symmetry.space_group_name_H-M   'P 1'
#
loop_
_entity.id
_entity.type
_entity.pdbx_description
1 polymer ?
#
loop_
_entity_poly.entity_id
_entity_poly.type
_entity_poly.pdbx_seq_one_letter_code
_entity_poly.pdbx_strand_id
1 'polypeptide(L)'
;MAKFTGLWHGVAVADFDGDGKPDIAASNAGRNTAYELYPLPVRLFYGDANGDGMMELAEAFADTKTKQWKPIRTLEVFSETFPHIRGTITRNKTFAGASLPQIIVQAFVGMKSLEITGLSSAVFLNKTGHFEMRPLPDASQLAPAFDLCAEDLDDDGTVDLFLAQNAFGVPERTSRYDSGRGLLLRGDGTGNFAAVPASGSGIALYGKQRGVTAADFNNDGRADLAVGQRGAATRLFINRKTD
;
A
#
# COMPACT_ATOMS: atom_id res chain seq x y z
N MET A 1 16.24 -5.78 4.25
CA MET A 1 15.00 -4.98 4.48
C MET A 1 15.16 -3.51 4.08
N ALA A 2 16.20 -2.78 4.47
CA ALA A 2 16.33 -1.32 4.23
C ALA A 2 16.16 -0.82 2.78
N LYS A 3 16.36 -1.68 1.79
CA LYS A 3 16.16 -1.35 0.37
C LYS A 3 14.69 -1.43 -0.10
N PHE A 4 13.80 -2.00 0.72
CA PHE A 4 12.39 -2.16 0.38
C PHE A 4 11.59 -1.03 1.05
N THR A 5 11.54 0.12 0.42
CA THR A 5 10.73 1.26 0.86
C THR A 5 9.44 1.33 0.07
N GLY A 6 8.34 1.68 0.75
CA GLY A 6 7.01 1.70 0.16
C GLY A 6 6.01 2.44 1.02
N LEU A 7 4.76 2.41 0.62
CA LEU A 7 3.63 2.91 1.41
C LEU A 7 3.07 1.77 2.27
N TRP A 8 3.91 1.26 3.16
CA TRP A 8 3.59 0.13 4.02
C TRP A 8 2.57 0.51 5.10
N HIS A 9 1.61 -0.40 5.39
CA HIS A 9 0.55 -0.18 6.37
C HIS A 9 0.55 -1.25 7.47
N GLY A 10 0.03 -2.44 7.17
CA GLY A 10 -0.06 -3.55 8.11
C GLY A 10 1.09 -4.54 7.97
N VAL A 11 1.36 -5.27 9.05
CA VAL A 11 2.39 -6.30 9.11
C VAL A 11 1.87 -7.49 9.92
N ALA A 12 2.09 -8.72 9.43
CA ALA A 12 1.90 -9.97 10.18
C ALA A 12 3.15 -10.84 10.08
N VAL A 13 3.34 -11.69 11.08
CA VAL A 13 4.50 -12.56 11.19
C VAL A 13 4.00 -13.99 11.38
N ALA A 14 4.47 -14.91 10.53
CA ALA A 14 4.24 -16.35 10.63
C ALA A 14 5.33 -17.08 9.85
N ASP A 15 5.37 -18.40 9.93
CA ASP A 15 6.18 -19.23 9.05
C ASP A 15 5.35 -19.56 7.80
N PHE A 16 5.61 -18.84 6.70
CA PHE A 16 4.84 -18.98 5.45
C PHE A 16 5.41 -20.05 4.51
N ASP A 17 6.64 -20.48 4.71
CA ASP A 17 7.28 -21.46 3.82
C ASP A 17 7.68 -22.78 4.52
N GLY A 18 7.24 -22.96 5.77
CA GLY A 18 7.40 -24.20 6.52
C GLY A 18 8.85 -24.49 6.95
N ASP A 19 9.75 -23.50 6.94
CA ASP A 19 11.16 -23.70 7.29
C ASP A 19 11.45 -23.54 8.80
N GLY A 20 10.44 -23.26 9.60
CA GLY A 20 10.52 -23.10 11.06
C GLY A 20 10.99 -21.72 11.50
N LYS A 21 11.18 -20.76 10.59
CA LYS A 21 11.59 -19.38 10.91
C LYS A 21 10.45 -18.40 10.67
N PRO A 22 10.38 -17.33 11.48
CA PRO A 22 9.36 -16.32 11.26
C PRO A 22 9.66 -15.50 10.00
N ASP A 23 8.68 -15.44 9.10
CA ASP A 23 8.62 -14.58 7.93
C ASP A 23 7.77 -13.34 8.21
N ILE A 24 7.74 -12.40 7.28
CA ILE A 24 6.96 -11.16 7.40
C ILE A 24 6.04 -11.03 6.19
N ALA A 25 4.74 -10.88 6.41
CA ALA A 25 3.81 -10.36 5.41
C ALA A 25 3.59 -8.87 5.65
N ALA A 26 3.65 -8.06 4.61
CA ALA A 26 3.43 -6.62 4.71
C ALA A 26 2.49 -6.11 3.61
N SER A 27 1.48 -5.33 4.02
CA SER A 27 0.54 -4.69 3.11
C SER A 27 1.03 -3.31 2.66
N ASN A 28 0.74 -2.96 1.41
CA ASN A 28 1.17 -1.73 0.76
C ASN A 28 -0.01 -1.06 0.01
N ALA A 29 0.24 0.05 -0.66
CA ALA A 29 -0.76 0.75 -1.46
C ALA A 29 -1.31 -0.09 -2.63
N GLY A 30 -0.59 -1.10 -3.07
CA GLY A 30 -0.93 -1.89 -4.25
C GLY A 30 -0.54 -1.18 -5.56
N ARG A 31 -0.77 -1.87 -6.68
CA ARG A 31 -0.36 -1.40 -8.01
C ARG A 31 -1.47 -0.67 -8.77
N ASN A 32 -2.70 -0.70 -8.29
CA ASN A 32 -3.82 0.05 -8.88
C ASN A 32 -3.83 1.50 -8.39
N THR A 33 -2.71 2.20 -8.54
CA THR A 33 -2.51 3.60 -8.15
C THR A 33 -1.89 4.39 -9.28
N ALA A 34 -2.02 5.73 -9.25
CA ALA A 34 -1.39 6.60 -10.23
C ALA A 34 0.16 6.48 -10.24
N TYR A 35 0.76 6.00 -9.16
CA TYR A 35 2.21 5.80 -9.09
C TYR A 35 2.72 4.72 -10.03
N GLU A 36 1.89 3.73 -10.40
CA GLU A 36 2.25 2.68 -11.37
C GLU A 36 2.54 3.24 -12.78
N LEU A 37 2.07 4.44 -13.07
CA LEU A 37 2.33 5.15 -14.34
C LEU A 37 3.74 5.74 -14.43
N TYR A 38 4.49 5.73 -13.34
CA TYR A 38 5.81 6.36 -13.25
C TYR A 38 6.90 5.33 -12.99
N PRO A 39 8.12 5.55 -13.54
CA PRO A 39 9.25 4.70 -13.19
C PRO A 39 9.62 4.84 -11.71
N LEU A 40 9.87 3.71 -11.07
CA LEU A 40 10.40 3.70 -9.70
C LEU A 40 11.92 3.99 -9.71
N PRO A 41 12.46 4.61 -8.67
CA PRO A 41 11.76 5.05 -7.47
C PRO A 41 10.97 6.35 -7.68
N VAL A 42 9.86 6.47 -6.95
CA VAL A 42 9.17 7.75 -6.73
C VAL A 42 9.69 8.37 -5.44
N ARG A 43 9.81 9.69 -5.38
CA ARG A 43 10.20 10.41 -4.16
C ARG A 43 9.11 11.37 -3.70
N LEU A 44 8.92 11.41 -2.39
CA LEU A 44 8.22 12.46 -1.69
C LEU A 44 9.26 13.43 -1.11
N PHE A 45 9.31 14.63 -1.65
CA PHE A 45 10.07 15.74 -1.08
C PHE A 45 9.18 16.48 -0.09
N TYR A 46 9.73 16.84 1.08
CA TYR A 46 8.99 17.48 2.15
C TYR A 46 9.85 18.47 2.94
N GLY A 47 9.24 19.55 3.40
CA GLY A 47 9.90 20.59 4.19
C GLY A 47 9.08 21.87 4.21
N ASP A 48 9.41 22.77 5.14
CA ASP A 48 8.88 24.13 5.16
C ASP A 48 9.59 24.95 4.08
N ALA A 49 8.97 25.00 2.91
CA ALA A 49 9.58 25.56 1.69
C ALA A 49 9.44 27.08 1.60
N ASN A 50 8.53 27.67 2.38
CA ASN A 50 8.23 29.11 2.35
C ASN A 50 8.51 29.81 3.68
N GLY A 51 8.88 29.08 4.75
CA GLY A 51 9.22 29.61 6.06
C GLY A 51 8.02 29.98 6.94
N ASP A 52 6.82 29.45 6.65
CA ASP A 52 5.59 29.76 7.40
C ASP A 52 5.31 28.79 8.57
N GLY A 53 6.18 27.80 8.77
CA GLY A 53 6.05 26.76 9.79
C GLY A 53 5.18 25.59 9.38
N MET A 54 4.65 25.57 8.15
CA MET A 54 3.91 24.44 7.58
C MET A 54 4.81 23.63 6.65
N MET A 55 4.45 22.36 6.45
CA MET A 55 5.22 21.44 5.62
C MET A 55 4.61 21.32 4.24
N GLU A 56 5.33 21.73 3.20
CA GLU A 56 4.98 21.44 1.83
C GLU A 56 5.44 20.05 1.41
N LEU A 57 4.66 19.43 0.53
CA LEU A 57 4.92 18.12 -0.04
C LEU A 57 4.98 18.20 -1.57
N ALA A 58 6.00 17.59 -2.16
CA ALA A 58 6.14 17.46 -3.60
C ALA A 58 6.50 16.03 -4.00
N GLU A 59 5.58 15.37 -4.71
CA GLU A 59 5.81 14.05 -5.27
C GLU A 59 6.51 14.15 -6.63
N ALA A 60 7.55 13.37 -6.84
CA ALA A 60 8.33 13.38 -8.07
C ALA A 60 8.82 11.99 -8.47
N PHE A 61 9.03 11.80 -9.76
CA PHE A 61 9.66 10.62 -10.35
C PHE A 61 10.97 10.96 -11.05
N ALA A 62 11.88 10.01 -11.15
CA ALA A 62 13.11 10.17 -11.92
C ALA A 62 12.82 9.97 -13.41
N ASP A 63 12.88 11.03 -14.20
CA ASP A 63 12.77 10.95 -15.66
C ASP A 63 13.87 10.06 -16.23
N THR A 64 13.49 9.03 -16.98
CA THR A 64 14.44 8.01 -17.47
C THR A 64 15.48 8.54 -18.44
N LYS A 65 15.18 9.63 -19.16
CA LYS A 65 16.06 10.24 -20.19
C LYS A 65 16.99 11.28 -19.56
N THR A 66 16.42 12.19 -18.78
CA THR A 66 17.19 13.33 -18.23
C THR A 66 17.78 13.03 -16.85
N LYS A 67 17.35 11.96 -16.18
CA LYS A 67 17.71 11.60 -14.80
C LYS A 67 17.34 12.68 -13.76
N GLN A 68 16.47 13.59 -14.12
CA GLN A 68 16.00 14.67 -13.26
C GLN A 68 14.69 14.29 -12.58
N TRP A 69 14.48 14.80 -11.38
CA TRP A 69 13.23 14.67 -10.64
C TRP A 69 12.18 15.59 -11.26
N LYS A 70 11.08 15.01 -11.76
CA LYS A 70 9.93 15.72 -12.33
C LYS A 70 8.70 15.53 -11.46
N PRO A 71 7.87 16.59 -11.30
CA PRO A 71 6.66 16.49 -10.49
C PRO A 71 5.66 15.49 -11.07
N ILE A 72 4.97 14.74 -10.18
CA ILE A 72 3.90 13.82 -10.54
C ILE A 72 2.56 14.59 -10.70
N ARG A 73 2.31 15.58 -9.83
CA ARG A 73 1.07 16.34 -9.84
C ARG A 73 1.02 17.33 -11.00
N THR A 74 -0.19 17.70 -11.42
CA THR A 74 -0.40 18.73 -12.45
C THR A 74 0.04 20.10 -11.98
N LEU A 75 0.30 21.04 -12.91
CA LEU A 75 0.63 22.43 -12.58
C LEU A 75 -0.41 23.07 -11.66
N GLU A 76 -1.70 22.79 -11.88
CA GLU A 76 -2.80 23.32 -11.09
C GLU A 76 -2.66 22.89 -9.61
N VAL A 77 -2.61 21.57 -9.35
CA VAL A 77 -2.46 21.02 -8.00
C VAL A 77 -1.13 21.47 -7.35
N PHE A 78 -0.06 21.45 -8.13
CA PHE A 78 1.26 21.85 -7.63
C PHE A 78 1.32 23.33 -7.23
N SER A 79 0.61 24.20 -7.95
CA SER A 79 0.52 25.63 -7.64
C SER A 79 -0.39 25.96 -6.45
N GLU A 80 -1.19 25.02 -5.96
CA GLU A 80 -1.90 25.16 -4.68
C GLU A 80 -0.92 25.04 -3.51
N THR A 81 0.01 24.09 -3.59
CA THR A 81 1.07 23.88 -2.61
C THR A 81 2.18 24.94 -2.69
N PHE A 82 2.52 25.35 -3.92
CA PHE A 82 3.60 26.34 -4.20
C PHE A 82 3.05 27.54 -4.97
N PRO A 83 2.29 28.46 -4.34
CA PRO A 83 1.60 29.55 -5.04
C PRO A 83 2.52 30.50 -5.83
N HIS A 84 3.77 30.63 -5.42
CA HIS A 84 4.75 31.51 -6.08
C HIS A 84 5.08 31.10 -7.52
N ILE A 85 4.86 29.85 -7.90
CA ILE A 85 5.11 29.40 -9.28
C ILE A 85 4.11 29.92 -10.31
N ARG A 86 2.93 30.38 -9.88
CA ARG A 86 1.88 30.92 -10.78
C ARG A 86 2.34 32.12 -11.60
N GLY A 87 3.26 32.90 -11.06
CA GLY A 87 3.86 34.05 -11.74
C GLY A 87 4.96 33.71 -12.75
N THR A 88 5.57 32.54 -12.62
CA THR A 88 6.73 32.12 -13.40
C THR A 88 6.46 31.04 -14.41
N ILE A 89 5.54 30.09 -14.08
CA ILE A 89 5.19 28.97 -14.92
C ILE A 89 3.69 29.01 -15.23
N THR A 90 3.34 29.52 -16.41
CA THR A 90 1.94 29.71 -16.84
C THR A 90 1.43 28.64 -17.81
N ARG A 91 2.31 27.76 -18.30
CA ARG A 91 1.97 26.77 -19.32
C ARG A 91 2.31 25.35 -18.85
N ASN A 92 1.37 24.42 -19.00
CA ASN A 92 1.57 23.00 -18.69
C ASN A 92 2.79 22.39 -19.40
N LYS A 93 3.06 22.78 -20.66
CA LYS A 93 4.21 22.30 -21.43
C LYS A 93 5.54 22.71 -20.77
N THR A 94 5.64 23.95 -20.29
CA THR A 94 6.82 24.45 -19.58
C THR A 94 7.01 23.70 -18.25
N PHE A 95 5.92 23.52 -17.50
CA PHE A 95 5.92 22.77 -16.24
C PHE A 95 6.36 21.31 -16.44
N ALA A 96 5.79 20.59 -17.39
CA ALA A 96 6.13 19.21 -17.69
C ALA A 96 7.58 19.01 -18.18
N GLY A 97 8.14 20.05 -18.82
CA GLY A 97 9.54 20.04 -19.26
C GLY A 97 10.55 20.31 -18.15
N ALA A 98 10.15 21.04 -17.11
CA ALA A 98 11.04 21.45 -16.03
C ALA A 98 11.26 20.36 -14.98
N SER A 99 12.41 20.39 -14.31
CA SER A 99 12.69 19.55 -13.15
C SER A 99 12.18 20.22 -11.86
N LEU A 100 11.98 19.40 -10.82
CA LEU A 100 11.52 19.90 -9.51
C LEU A 100 12.40 21.04 -8.97
N PRO A 101 13.76 20.93 -8.97
CA PRO A 101 14.62 22.06 -8.57
C PRO A 101 14.43 23.33 -9.42
N GLN A 102 14.11 23.22 -10.71
CA GLN A 102 13.85 24.37 -11.57
C GLN A 102 12.49 25.03 -11.29
N ILE A 103 11.53 24.27 -10.78
CA ILE A 103 10.17 24.74 -10.47
C ILE A 103 10.15 25.47 -9.12
N ILE A 104 10.70 24.86 -8.07
CA ILE A 104 10.61 25.37 -6.69
C ILE A 104 11.92 26.02 -6.18
N VAL A 105 12.91 26.15 -7.06
CA VAL A 105 14.19 26.84 -6.90
C VAL A 105 14.72 26.90 -5.44
N GLN A 106 14.48 28.01 -4.72
CA GLN A 106 14.99 28.21 -3.37
C GLN A 106 14.39 27.25 -2.33
N ALA A 107 13.12 26.91 -2.48
CA ALA A 107 12.41 25.97 -1.62
C ALA A 107 13.02 24.56 -1.64
N PHE A 108 13.58 24.15 -2.76
CA PHE A 108 14.16 22.81 -2.92
C PHE A 108 15.37 22.54 -2.01
N VAL A 109 16.16 23.57 -1.71
CA VAL A 109 17.44 23.43 -0.97
C VAL A 109 17.23 22.91 0.45
N GLY A 110 16.12 23.26 1.10
CA GLY A 110 15.79 22.83 2.47
C GLY A 110 14.97 21.54 2.57
N MET A 111 14.51 20.98 1.44
CA MET A 111 13.63 19.82 1.47
C MET A 111 14.39 18.52 1.71
N LYS A 112 13.82 17.67 2.56
CA LYS A 112 14.20 16.26 2.72
C LYS A 112 13.44 15.40 1.74
N SER A 113 13.82 14.13 1.59
CA SER A 113 13.06 13.20 0.74
C SER A 113 12.95 11.81 1.32
N LEU A 114 11.83 11.16 1.01
CA LEU A 114 11.58 9.73 1.22
C LEU A 114 11.40 9.06 -0.14
N GLU A 115 11.85 7.83 -0.27
CA GLU A 115 11.81 7.06 -1.51
C GLU A 115 10.80 5.93 -1.42
N ILE A 116 10.06 5.69 -2.52
CA ILE A 116 9.18 4.53 -2.72
C ILE A 116 9.83 3.68 -3.80
N THR A 117 10.31 2.50 -3.44
CA THR A 117 10.95 1.54 -4.36
C THR A 117 10.01 0.41 -4.78
N GLY A 118 8.86 0.25 -4.10
CA GLY A 118 7.85 -0.76 -4.41
C GLY A 118 6.47 -0.37 -3.93
N LEU A 119 5.44 -0.80 -4.67
CA LEU A 119 4.03 -0.55 -4.37
C LEU A 119 3.29 -1.81 -3.94
N SER A 120 3.83 -2.98 -4.25
CA SER A 120 3.17 -4.26 -4.02
C SER A 120 3.14 -4.64 -2.54
N SER A 121 1.99 -5.13 -2.07
CA SER A 121 1.92 -5.97 -0.88
C SER A 121 2.72 -7.24 -1.11
N ALA A 122 3.46 -7.71 -0.11
CA ALA A 122 4.43 -8.79 -0.29
C ALA A 122 4.64 -9.61 0.99
N VAL A 123 5.15 -10.81 0.82
CA VAL A 123 5.82 -11.55 1.89
C VAL A 123 7.34 -11.41 1.77
N PHE A 124 8.01 -11.45 2.89
CA PHE A 124 9.45 -11.43 3.02
C PHE A 124 9.86 -12.70 3.75
N LEU A 125 10.32 -13.69 2.99
CA LEU A 125 10.75 -14.97 3.52
C LEU A 125 12.12 -14.84 4.17
N ASN A 126 12.26 -15.32 5.39
CA ASN A 126 13.46 -15.23 6.21
C ASN A 126 14.47 -16.32 5.81
N LYS A 127 15.26 -16.02 4.83
CA LYS A 127 16.37 -16.91 4.42
C LYS A 127 17.63 -16.61 5.22
N THR A 128 18.53 -17.60 5.29
CA THR A 128 19.76 -17.43 6.07
C THR A 128 20.53 -16.17 5.67
N GLY A 129 20.53 -15.17 6.56
CA GLY A 129 21.25 -13.91 6.40
C GLY A 129 20.56 -12.82 5.56
N HIS A 130 19.36 -13.07 5.02
CA HIS A 130 18.61 -12.07 4.26
C HIS A 130 17.12 -12.39 4.19
N PHE A 131 16.32 -11.41 3.77
CA PHE A 131 14.91 -11.61 3.41
C PHE A 131 14.74 -11.63 1.91
N GLU A 132 14.05 -12.66 1.39
CA GLU A 132 13.59 -12.76 0.01
C GLU A 132 12.19 -12.19 -0.10
N MET A 133 12.02 -11.13 -0.90
CA MET A 133 10.71 -10.54 -1.13
C MET A 133 9.98 -11.26 -2.25
N ARG A 134 8.74 -11.68 -2.00
CA ARG A 134 7.79 -12.20 -3.00
C ARG A 134 6.52 -11.36 -2.99
N PRO A 135 6.13 -10.74 -4.11
CA PRO A 135 4.86 -10.05 -4.20
C PRO A 135 3.69 -11.00 -3.98
N LEU A 136 2.67 -10.55 -3.25
CA LEU A 136 1.39 -11.24 -3.17
C LEU A 136 0.67 -11.24 -4.53
N PRO A 137 -0.31 -12.12 -4.76
CA PRO A 137 -1.05 -12.22 -6.02
C PRO A 137 -1.64 -10.88 -6.49
N ASP A 138 -1.88 -10.73 -7.79
CA ASP A 138 -2.38 -9.47 -8.40
C ASP A 138 -3.69 -8.99 -7.78
N ALA A 139 -4.57 -9.89 -7.34
CA ALA A 139 -5.80 -9.53 -6.64
C ALA A 139 -5.55 -8.69 -5.38
N SER A 140 -4.44 -8.92 -4.68
CA SER A 140 -4.05 -8.16 -3.49
C SER A 140 -3.54 -6.75 -3.82
N GLN A 141 -3.18 -6.49 -5.07
CA GLN A 141 -2.62 -5.23 -5.53
C GLN A 141 -3.68 -4.25 -6.07
N LEU A 142 -4.95 -4.66 -6.12
CA LEU A 142 -6.04 -3.87 -6.70
C LEU A 142 -6.54 -2.74 -5.81
N ALA A 143 -6.34 -2.85 -4.49
CA ALA A 143 -6.69 -1.80 -3.53
C ALA A 143 -5.67 -1.77 -2.39
N PRO A 144 -5.40 -0.59 -1.79
CA PRO A 144 -4.57 -0.48 -0.61
C PRO A 144 -5.12 -1.38 0.51
N ALA A 145 -4.25 -2.20 1.10
CA ALA A 145 -4.59 -2.94 2.30
C ALA A 145 -4.01 -2.21 3.52
N PHE A 146 -4.85 -1.93 4.51
CA PHE A 146 -4.47 -1.14 5.69
C PHE A 146 -4.08 -2.00 6.88
N ASP A 147 -4.49 -3.25 6.84
CA ASP A 147 -4.10 -4.25 7.83
C ASP A 147 -4.17 -5.64 7.19
N LEU A 148 -3.51 -6.59 7.82
CA LEU A 148 -3.58 -8.01 7.46
C LEU A 148 -3.38 -8.89 8.68
N CYS A 149 -3.98 -10.07 8.67
CA CYS A 149 -3.70 -11.12 9.65
C CYS A 149 -3.25 -12.40 8.95
N ALA A 150 -2.50 -13.21 9.68
CA ALA A 150 -1.97 -14.49 9.26
C ALA A 150 -2.47 -15.57 10.23
N GLU A 151 -3.19 -16.58 9.72
CA GLU A 151 -3.75 -17.68 10.47
C GLU A 151 -4.10 -18.81 9.50
N ASP A 152 -4.16 -20.06 9.97
CA ASP A 152 -4.75 -21.17 9.21
C ASP A 152 -6.27 -21.01 9.25
N LEU A 153 -6.84 -20.49 8.16
CA LEU A 153 -8.27 -20.14 8.08
C LEU A 153 -9.13 -21.23 7.44
N ASP A 154 -8.53 -22.27 6.88
CA ASP A 154 -9.29 -23.39 6.27
C ASP A 154 -8.94 -24.77 6.85
N ASP A 155 -8.16 -24.79 7.94
CA ASP A 155 -7.72 -25.99 8.67
C ASP A 155 -6.91 -26.97 7.80
N ASP A 156 -6.13 -26.48 6.82
CA ASP A 156 -5.27 -27.30 5.97
C ASP A 156 -3.84 -27.48 6.53
N GLY A 157 -3.52 -26.80 7.61
CA GLY A 157 -2.23 -26.82 8.29
C GLY A 157 -1.21 -25.83 7.73
N THR A 158 -1.61 -24.98 6.77
CA THR A 158 -0.78 -23.91 6.24
C THR A 158 -1.32 -22.53 6.65
N VAL A 159 -0.44 -21.53 6.69
CA VAL A 159 -0.86 -20.19 7.11
C VAL A 159 -1.41 -19.41 5.91
N ASP A 160 -2.63 -18.93 6.06
CA ASP A 160 -3.32 -18.03 5.13
C ASP A 160 -3.10 -16.56 5.50
N LEU A 161 -3.49 -15.66 4.60
CA LEU A 161 -3.52 -14.22 4.84
C LEU A 161 -4.92 -13.67 4.56
N PHE A 162 -5.40 -12.80 5.43
CA PHE A 162 -6.55 -11.94 5.12
C PHE A 162 -6.13 -10.49 5.08
N LEU A 163 -6.51 -9.76 4.01
CA LEU A 163 -6.18 -8.35 3.79
C LEU A 163 -7.41 -7.45 3.97
N ALA A 164 -7.31 -6.49 4.88
CA ALA A 164 -8.31 -5.45 5.13
C ALA A 164 -8.07 -4.25 4.20
N GLN A 165 -8.95 -4.06 3.21
CA GLN A 165 -8.69 -3.19 2.06
C GLN A 165 -9.58 -1.94 2.01
N ASN A 166 -9.32 -1.08 1.01
CA ASN A 166 -10.03 0.10 0.53
C ASN A 166 -9.67 1.43 1.18
N ALA A 167 -9.48 2.44 0.33
CA ALA A 167 -9.29 3.83 0.69
C ALA A 167 -10.27 4.75 -0.05
N PHE A 168 -11.21 5.38 0.70
CA PHE A 168 -12.19 6.32 0.15
C PHE A 168 -11.83 7.77 0.49
N GLY A 169 -11.00 8.01 1.51
CA GLY A 169 -10.54 9.34 1.89
C GLY A 169 -9.31 9.75 1.08
N VAL A 170 -9.52 9.93 -0.21
CA VAL A 170 -8.51 10.40 -1.16
C VAL A 170 -8.79 11.87 -1.51
N PRO A 171 -7.79 12.65 -1.98
CA PRO A 171 -8.03 14.00 -2.48
C PRO A 171 -9.12 14.05 -3.56
N GLU A 172 -9.84 15.17 -3.67
CA GLU A 172 -11.00 15.33 -4.55
C GLU A 172 -10.74 14.92 -6.01
N ARG A 173 -9.52 15.12 -6.49
CA ARG A 173 -9.11 14.78 -7.87
C ARG A 173 -8.46 13.40 -8.00
N THR A 174 -8.58 12.56 -6.99
CA THR A 174 -8.06 11.19 -6.99
C THR A 174 -9.22 10.21 -6.95
N SER A 175 -9.20 9.21 -7.81
CA SER A 175 -10.19 8.13 -7.79
C SER A 175 -10.13 7.38 -6.46
N ARG A 176 -11.28 6.93 -5.96
CA ARG A 176 -11.33 6.07 -4.78
C ARG A 176 -10.65 4.74 -5.08
N TYR A 177 -9.97 4.22 -4.08
CA TYR A 177 -9.42 2.86 -4.12
C TYR A 177 -10.41 1.93 -3.43
N ASP A 178 -11.43 1.46 -4.14
CA ASP A 178 -12.58 0.72 -3.61
C ASP A 178 -12.81 -0.64 -4.30
N SER A 179 -11.79 -1.16 -4.99
CA SER A 179 -11.84 -2.47 -5.67
C SER A 179 -11.79 -3.66 -4.70
N GLY A 180 -11.37 -3.45 -3.46
CA GLY A 180 -11.27 -4.50 -2.45
C GLY A 180 -12.64 -4.93 -1.89
N ARG A 181 -12.72 -6.20 -1.49
CA ARG A 181 -13.90 -6.80 -0.83
C ARG A 181 -13.55 -7.48 0.49
N GLY A 182 -12.35 -7.23 1.03
CA GLY A 182 -11.71 -8.12 1.96
C GLY A 182 -11.18 -9.34 1.21
N LEU A 183 -9.90 -9.59 1.25
CA LEU A 183 -9.29 -10.61 0.42
C LEU A 183 -8.66 -11.70 1.27
N LEU A 184 -9.19 -12.91 1.15
CA LEU A 184 -8.55 -14.13 1.65
C LEU A 184 -7.55 -14.62 0.62
N LEU A 185 -6.34 -14.89 1.05
CA LEU A 185 -5.28 -15.53 0.28
C LEU A 185 -4.92 -16.84 0.95
N ARG A 186 -5.14 -17.96 0.27
CA ARG A 186 -4.73 -19.29 0.74
C ARG A 186 -3.23 -19.47 0.53
N GLY A 187 -2.53 -19.88 1.58
CA GLY A 187 -1.14 -20.27 1.53
C GLY A 187 -0.95 -21.69 0.97
N ASP A 188 0.21 -21.96 0.41
CA ASP A 188 0.59 -23.31 -0.05
C ASP A 188 1.71 -23.95 0.81
N GLY A 189 2.07 -23.30 1.93
CA GLY A 189 3.15 -23.74 2.81
C GLY A 189 4.56 -23.57 2.22
N THR A 190 4.69 -22.92 1.05
CA THR A 190 6.00 -22.66 0.41
C THR A 190 6.28 -21.16 0.22
N GLY A 191 5.46 -20.32 0.86
CA GLY A 191 5.53 -18.86 0.75
C GLY A 191 4.83 -18.29 -0.47
N ASN A 192 4.03 -19.09 -1.20
CA ASN A 192 3.15 -18.61 -2.26
C ASN A 192 1.69 -18.60 -1.79
N PHE A 193 0.89 -17.77 -2.42
CA PHE A 193 -0.51 -17.56 -2.06
C PHE A 193 -1.42 -17.55 -3.27
N ALA A 194 -2.64 -18.05 -3.11
CA ALA A 194 -3.69 -18.00 -4.10
C ALA A 194 -4.90 -17.19 -3.58
N ALA A 195 -5.42 -16.29 -4.41
CA ALA A 195 -6.61 -15.50 -4.04
C ALA A 195 -7.86 -16.38 -4.01
N VAL A 196 -8.58 -16.35 -2.90
CA VAL A 196 -9.87 -17.01 -2.75
C VAL A 196 -10.97 -16.00 -3.13
N PRO A 197 -11.81 -16.29 -4.15
CA PRO A 197 -12.88 -15.38 -4.54
C PRO A 197 -13.93 -15.27 -3.42
N ALA A 198 -14.67 -14.15 -3.38
CA ALA A 198 -15.71 -13.93 -2.37
C ALA A 198 -16.81 -15.01 -2.36
N SER A 199 -17.09 -15.63 -3.52
CA SER A 199 -18.00 -16.78 -3.62
C SER A 199 -17.47 -18.04 -2.94
N GLY A 200 -16.17 -18.19 -2.80
CA GLY A 200 -15.53 -19.31 -2.10
C GLY A 200 -15.31 -19.02 -0.61
N SER A 201 -14.91 -17.80 -0.26
CA SER A 201 -14.69 -17.42 1.15
C SER A 201 -15.95 -16.98 1.89
N GLY A 202 -17.03 -16.63 1.21
CA GLY A 202 -18.22 -16.01 1.82
C GLY A 202 -17.98 -14.58 2.30
N ILE A 203 -16.81 -14.00 2.10
CA ILE A 203 -16.44 -12.67 2.59
C ILE A 203 -16.59 -11.64 1.46
N ALA A 204 -17.48 -10.65 1.66
CA ALA A 204 -17.67 -9.54 0.76
C ALA A 204 -17.90 -8.24 1.56
N LEU A 205 -16.84 -7.45 1.74
CA LEU A 205 -16.83 -6.21 2.50
C LEU A 205 -16.59 -5.02 1.58
N TYR A 206 -17.57 -4.13 1.47
CA TYR A 206 -17.52 -2.96 0.59
C TYR A 206 -17.02 -1.69 1.29
N GLY A 207 -16.84 -1.72 2.62
CA GLY A 207 -16.44 -0.58 3.43
C GLY A 207 -14.94 -0.31 3.44
N LYS A 208 -14.58 0.77 4.15
CA LYS A 208 -13.16 1.12 4.44
C LYS A 208 -12.66 0.25 5.59
N GLN A 209 -12.05 -0.85 5.30
CA GLN A 209 -11.51 -1.77 6.29
C GLN A 209 -10.21 -1.18 6.87
N ARG A 210 -9.99 -1.33 8.18
CA ARG A 210 -8.84 -0.70 8.86
C ARG A 210 -8.13 -1.59 9.87
N GLY A 211 -8.77 -2.62 10.33
CA GLY A 211 -8.19 -3.58 11.24
C GLY A 211 -8.79 -4.94 11.00
N VAL A 212 -8.00 -5.99 11.20
CA VAL A 212 -8.45 -7.38 11.15
C VAL A 212 -7.75 -8.20 12.22
N THR A 213 -8.46 -9.14 12.80
CA THR A 213 -7.88 -10.14 13.70
C THR A 213 -8.57 -11.47 13.48
N ALA A 214 -7.82 -12.55 13.69
CA ALA A 214 -8.33 -13.91 13.73
C ALA A 214 -8.32 -14.42 15.17
N ALA A 215 -9.37 -15.11 15.57
CA ALA A 215 -9.48 -15.83 16.84
C ALA A 215 -10.70 -16.77 16.77
N ASP A 216 -10.71 -17.79 17.60
CA ASP A 216 -11.89 -18.63 17.81
C ASP A 216 -12.89 -17.88 18.71
N PHE A 217 -13.86 -17.18 18.11
CA PHE A 217 -14.85 -16.38 18.85
C PHE A 217 -16.06 -17.19 19.35
N ASN A 218 -16.26 -18.39 18.83
CA ASN A 218 -17.39 -19.26 19.17
C ASN A 218 -16.99 -20.52 19.95
N ASN A 219 -15.68 -20.74 20.19
CA ASN A 219 -15.08 -21.88 20.85
C ASN A 219 -15.35 -23.23 20.12
N ASP A 220 -15.30 -23.21 18.78
CA ASP A 220 -15.44 -24.44 17.98
C ASP A 220 -14.09 -25.02 17.50
N GLY A 221 -12.99 -24.38 17.91
CA GLY A 221 -11.61 -24.78 17.61
C GLY A 221 -11.08 -24.24 16.30
N ARG A 222 -11.83 -23.41 15.56
CA ARG A 222 -11.41 -22.78 14.31
C ARG A 222 -11.24 -21.28 14.44
N ALA A 223 -10.34 -20.73 13.64
CA ALA A 223 -10.13 -19.30 13.58
C ALA A 223 -11.28 -18.61 12.80
N ASP A 224 -11.96 -17.68 13.46
CA ASP A 224 -12.92 -16.75 12.89
C ASP A 224 -12.25 -15.42 12.54
N LEU A 225 -12.89 -14.55 11.76
CA LEU A 225 -12.37 -13.23 11.41
C LEU A 225 -13.25 -12.11 11.95
N ALA A 226 -12.65 -11.16 12.66
CA ALA A 226 -13.27 -9.88 13.00
C ALA A 226 -12.62 -8.74 12.20
N VAL A 227 -13.42 -8.03 11.39
CA VAL A 227 -12.94 -6.96 10.51
C VAL A 227 -13.56 -5.62 10.88
N GLY A 228 -12.73 -4.71 11.38
CA GLY A 228 -13.09 -3.34 11.72
C GLY A 228 -13.19 -2.45 10.48
N GLN A 229 -14.22 -1.59 10.43
CA GLN A 229 -14.47 -0.66 9.33
C GLN A 229 -14.57 0.78 9.82
N ARG A 230 -13.99 1.72 9.06
CA ARG A 230 -14.14 3.13 9.37
C ARG A 230 -15.51 3.64 8.88
N GLY A 231 -16.36 4.05 9.85
CA GLY A 231 -17.70 4.58 9.59
C GLY A 231 -18.75 3.51 9.31
N ALA A 232 -18.49 2.26 9.71
CA ALA A 232 -19.46 1.15 9.68
C ALA A 232 -19.20 0.19 10.85
N ALA A 233 -20.15 -0.70 11.11
CA ALA A 233 -20.00 -1.72 12.16
C ALA A 233 -18.88 -2.71 11.83
N THR A 234 -18.19 -3.18 12.87
CA THR A 234 -17.30 -4.34 12.78
C THR A 234 -18.08 -5.54 12.28
N ARG A 235 -17.46 -6.31 11.40
CA ARG A 235 -18.03 -7.56 10.88
C ARG A 235 -17.29 -8.74 11.49
N LEU A 236 -18.07 -9.69 11.98
CA LEU A 236 -17.58 -10.98 12.44
C LEU A 236 -17.99 -12.05 11.42
N PHE A 237 -17.03 -12.82 10.97
CA PHE A 237 -17.21 -13.96 10.08
C PHE A 237 -16.85 -15.22 10.85
N ILE A 238 -17.86 -16.03 11.12
CA ILE A 238 -17.70 -17.34 11.78
C ILE A 238 -17.30 -18.35 10.73
N ASN A 239 -16.16 -18.97 10.95
CA ASN A 239 -15.64 -20.04 10.11
C ASN A 239 -16.48 -21.31 10.32
N ARG A 240 -17.05 -21.83 9.25
CA ARG A 240 -17.88 -23.05 9.30
C ARG A 240 -17.27 -24.11 8.41
N LYS A 241 -17.20 -25.32 8.93
CA LYS A 241 -16.81 -26.45 8.09
C LYS A 241 -17.85 -26.60 6.98
N THR A 242 -17.44 -26.59 5.74
CA THR A 242 -18.29 -27.02 4.61
C THR A 242 -18.27 -28.54 4.60
N ASP A 243 -19.43 -29.15 4.75
CA ASP A 243 -19.62 -30.62 4.62
C ASP A 243 -19.25 -31.10 3.21
#